data_a1c71b4a7f592df77c6e5bd45a3dbdc0
#
_entry.id   a1c71b4a7f592df77c6e5bd45a3dbdc0
#
_cell.length_a   1.000
_cell.length_b   1.000
_cell.length_c   1.000
_cell.angle_alpha   90.00
_cell.angle_beta   90.00
_cell.angle_gamma   90.00
#
_symmetry.space_group_name_H-M   'P 1'
#
loop_
_entity.id
_entity.type
_entity.pdbx_description
1 polymer ?
#
loop_
_entity_poly.entity_id
_entity_poly.type
_entity_poly.pdbx_seq_one_letter_code
_entity_poly.pdbx_strand_id
1 'polypeptide(L)'
;MRVRTALTALAAGILLAAAVAPLAHAGEADGLSVHGYGTVTDNSTVTLSGTYRCVDDSAGPVFVSSTLVQGKRSAGIGGTRAVCDGETHEWVNTSVVKDPAYQPGAARVEATLVQLTADEMGLPTPGFLATEESDVELY
;
A
#
# COMPACT_ATOMS: atom_id res chain seq x y z
N MET A 1 72.62 7.95 37.24
CA MET A 1 71.42 8.77 37.02
C MET A 1 70.54 8.19 35.93
N ARG A 2 69.44 7.69 36.29
CA ARG A 2 68.51 7.07 35.33
C ARG A 2 67.18 7.82 35.42
N VAL A 3 66.85 8.54 34.39
CA VAL A 3 65.58 9.19 34.25
C VAL A 3 64.64 8.16 33.68
N ARG A 4 63.63 7.80 34.42
CA ARG A 4 62.51 6.97 33.92
C ARG A 4 61.38 7.89 33.50
N THR A 5 61.23 8.07 32.23
CA THR A 5 60.06 8.67 31.66
C THR A 5 58.92 7.68 31.63
N ALA A 6 57.92 7.93 32.43
CA ALA A 6 56.66 7.17 32.37
C ALA A 6 55.81 7.73 31.21
N LEU A 7 55.59 6.90 30.22
CA LEU A 7 54.58 7.19 29.18
C LEU A 7 53.20 6.83 29.75
N THR A 8 52.41 7.85 30.02
CA THR A 8 50.98 7.69 30.25
C THR A 8 50.30 7.64 28.92
N ALA A 9 49.83 6.46 28.53
CA ALA A 9 48.93 6.32 27.37
C ALA A 9 47.54 6.80 27.77
N LEU A 10 47.11 7.90 27.22
CA LEU A 10 45.72 8.33 27.26
C LEU A 10 44.96 7.50 26.22
N ALA A 11 44.20 6.54 26.69
CA ALA A 11 43.20 5.87 25.88
C ALA A 11 41.99 6.85 25.68
N ALA A 12 41.94 7.49 24.56
CA ALA A 12 40.75 8.23 24.16
C ALA A 12 39.66 7.22 23.80
N GLY A 13 38.72 6.99 24.71
CA GLY A 13 37.53 6.24 24.44
C GLY A 13 36.62 7.06 23.50
N ILE A 14 36.53 6.65 22.27
CA ILE A 14 35.54 7.19 21.35
C ILE A 14 34.19 6.59 21.75
N LEU A 15 33.38 7.34 22.48
CA LEU A 15 31.96 7.03 22.65
C LEU A 15 31.29 7.29 21.30
N LEU A 16 31.11 6.24 20.52
CA LEU A 16 30.13 6.28 19.44
C LEU A 16 28.75 6.35 20.10
N ALA A 17 28.22 7.54 20.24
CA ALA A 17 26.81 7.71 20.47
C ALA A 17 26.10 7.27 19.18
N ALA A 18 25.62 6.04 19.15
CA ALA A 18 24.67 5.62 18.15
C ALA A 18 23.42 6.46 18.35
N ALA A 19 23.27 7.51 17.53
CA ALA A 19 22.01 8.21 17.46
C ALA A 19 20.96 7.24 16.92
N VAL A 20 20.16 6.70 17.82
CA VAL A 20 18.95 5.96 17.43
C VAL A 20 18.03 7.04 16.87
N ALA A 21 17.97 7.16 15.54
CA ALA A 21 16.96 7.97 14.90
C ALA A 21 15.59 7.45 15.40
N PRO A 22 14.71 8.31 15.92
CA PRO A 22 13.36 7.88 16.25
C PRO A 22 12.78 7.29 14.96
N LEU A 23 12.38 6.03 15.00
CA LEU A 23 11.60 5.43 13.94
C LEU A 23 10.38 6.33 13.77
N ALA A 24 10.36 7.10 12.69
CA ALA A 24 9.15 7.79 12.29
C ALA A 24 8.02 6.76 12.34
N HIS A 25 6.93 7.11 12.99
CA HIS A 25 5.81 6.18 13.21
C HIS A 25 5.27 5.69 11.88
N ALA A 26 5.91 4.63 11.33
CA ALA A 26 5.47 3.96 10.11
C ALA A 26 4.03 3.45 10.21
N GLY A 27 3.48 3.39 11.44
CA GLY A 27 2.10 2.99 11.71
C GLY A 27 1.04 4.06 11.47
N GLU A 28 1.41 5.31 11.18
CA GLU A 28 0.45 6.42 11.00
C GLU A 28 0.29 6.84 9.54
N ALA A 29 1.01 6.22 8.61
CA ALA A 29 0.91 6.51 7.19
C ALA A 29 -0.26 5.75 6.56
N ASP A 30 -0.80 6.31 5.48
CA ASP A 30 -1.68 5.58 4.58
C ASP A 30 -0.98 4.35 4.03
N GLY A 31 -1.71 3.26 3.88
CA GLY A 31 -1.16 2.00 3.43
C GLY A 31 -2.16 1.18 2.62
N LEU A 32 -1.64 0.29 1.80
CA LEU A 32 -2.44 -0.57 0.95
C LEU A 32 -1.71 -1.88 0.72
N SER A 33 -2.43 -2.97 0.84
CA SER A 33 -1.93 -4.30 0.47
C SER A 33 -2.97 -5.07 -0.32
N VAL A 34 -2.51 -6.02 -1.12
CA VAL A 34 -3.32 -6.92 -1.92
C VAL A 34 -3.08 -8.34 -1.41
N HIS A 35 -4.15 -9.10 -1.17
CA HIS A 35 -4.01 -10.53 -0.90
C HIS A 35 -3.46 -11.23 -2.14
N GLY A 36 -2.62 -12.24 -1.95
CA GLY A 36 -1.97 -12.98 -3.05
C GLY A 36 -2.91 -13.88 -3.83
N TYR A 37 -4.22 -13.77 -3.65
CA TYR A 37 -5.25 -14.57 -4.30
C TYR A 37 -6.47 -13.74 -4.65
N GLY A 38 -7.21 -14.19 -5.64
CA GLY A 38 -8.51 -13.69 -6.01
C GLY A 38 -9.37 -14.85 -6.52
N THR A 39 -10.62 -14.58 -6.83
CA THR A 39 -11.52 -15.59 -7.37
C THR A 39 -12.15 -15.11 -8.68
N VAL A 40 -12.40 -16.06 -9.56
CA VAL A 40 -13.22 -15.88 -10.75
C VAL A 40 -14.24 -17.00 -10.80
N THR A 41 -15.51 -16.64 -10.86
CA THR A 41 -16.60 -17.63 -10.89
C THR A 41 -17.03 -17.96 -12.31
N ASP A 42 -17.83 -19.00 -12.48
CA ASP A 42 -18.35 -19.43 -13.78
C ASP A 42 -19.17 -18.34 -14.50
N ASN A 43 -19.78 -17.42 -13.76
CA ASN A 43 -20.50 -16.29 -14.33
C ASN A 43 -19.60 -15.05 -14.54
N SER A 44 -18.28 -15.24 -14.56
CA SER A 44 -17.29 -14.19 -14.80
C SER A 44 -17.24 -13.11 -13.72
N THR A 45 -17.65 -13.42 -12.50
CA THR A 45 -17.51 -12.52 -11.36
C THR A 45 -16.09 -12.65 -10.79
N VAL A 46 -15.37 -11.54 -10.81
CA VAL A 46 -14.01 -11.42 -10.23
C VAL A 46 -14.13 -10.77 -8.87
N THR A 47 -13.46 -11.34 -7.87
CA THR A 47 -13.34 -10.78 -6.54
C THR A 47 -11.87 -10.66 -6.16
N LEU A 48 -11.46 -9.46 -5.81
CA LEU A 48 -10.13 -9.13 -5.30
C LEU A 48 -10.25 -8.56 -3.90
N SER A 49 -9.23 -8.75 -3.09
CA SER A 49 -9.24 -8.30 -1.70
C SER A 49 -7.85 -7.95 -1.21
N GLY A 50 -7.81 -7.28 -0.08
CA GLY A 50 -6.60 -6.90 0.60
C GLY A 50 -6.90 -6.12 1.85
N THR A 51 -5.94 -5.37 2.32
CA THR A 51 -6.08 -4.47 3.46
C THR A 51 -5.68 -3.06 3.10
N TYR A 52 -6.20 -2.10 3.83
CA TYR A 52 -5.80 -0.71 3.69
C TYR A 52 -5.76 -0.02 5.05
N ARG A 53 -5.06 1.08 5.08
CA ARG A 53 -5.07 2.03 6.17
C ARG A 53 -5.21 3.42 5.59
N CYS A 54 -6.17 4.18 6.08
CA CYS A 54 -6.39 5.56 5.72
C CYS A 54 -6.45 6.41 6.99
N VAL A 55 -5.71 7.50 7.01
CA VAL A 55 -5.59 8.35 8.21
C VAL A 55 -6.60 9.47 8.21
N ASP A 56 -6.84 10.11 7.07
CA ASP A 56 -7.65 11.33 6.99
C ASP A 56 -8.39 11.42 5.65
N ASP A 57 -9.68 11.66 5.71
CA ASP A 57 -10.54 11.90 4.54
C ASP A 57 -11.19 13.29 4.53
N SER A 58 -10.68 14.21 5.35
CA SER A 58 -11.25 15.56 5.48
C SER A 58 -11.22 16.36 4.17
N ALA A 59 -10.24 16.08 3.29
CA ALA A 59 -10.12 16.72 1.99
C ALA A 59 -11.06 16.14 0.92
N GLY A 60 -11.66 14.99 1.18
CA GLY A 60 -12.61 14.33 0.30
C GLY A 60 -12.65 12.81 0.50
N PRO A 61 -13.65 12.13 -0.07
CA PRO A 61 -13.80 10.69 0.11
C PRO A 61 -12.62 9.90 -0.46
N VAL A 62 -12.33 8.78 0.18
CA VAL A 62 -11.24 7.89 -0.19
C VAL A 62 -11.81 6.53 -0.60
N PHE A 63 -11.25 5.95 -1.66
CA PHE A 63 -11.66 4.67 -2.21
C PHE A 63 -10.47 3.78 -2.46
N VAL A 64 -10.66 2.47 -2.33
CA VAL A 64 -9.72 1.47 -2.85
C VAL A 64 -10.19 1.06 -4.23
N SER A 65 -9.42 1.39 -5.23
CA SER A 65 -9.63 1.01 -6.63
C SER A 65 -8.67 -0.12 -7.00
N SER A 66 -9.11 -1.06 -7.81
CA SER A 66 -8.26 -2.15 -8.26
C SER A 66 -8.42 -2.42 -9.75
N THR A 67 -7.33 -2.86 -10.36
CA THR A 67 -7.27 -3.30 -11.75
C THR A 67 -6.64 -4.67 -11.80
N LEU A 68 -7.27 -5.58 -12.52
CA LEU A 68 -6.75 -6.94 -12.74
C LEU A 68 -6.14 -7.05 -14.13
N VAL A 69 -4.90 -7.51 -14.18
CA VAL A 69 -4.14 -7.72 -15.42
C VAL A 69 -3.81 -9.20 -15.55
N GLN A 70 -4.21 -9.81 -16.63
CA GLN A 70 -3.89 -11.19 -16.97
C GLN A 70 -3.52 -11.28 -18.45
N GLY A 71 -2.24 -11.50 -18.74
CA GLY A 71 -1.73 -11.42 -20.11
C GLY A 71 -1.92 -10.01 -20.67
N LYS A 72 -2.66 -9.90 -21.77
CA LYS A 72 -3.01 -8.61 -22.40
C LYS A 72 -4.34 -8.03 -21.92
N ARG A 73 -5.03 -8.71 -21.01
CA ARG A 73 -6.32 -8.28 -20.47
C ARG A 73 -6.11 -7.36 -19.28
N SER A 74 -6.88 -6.31 -19.21
CA SER A 74 -6.86 -5.38 -18.11
C SER A 74 -8.27 -4.83 -17.90
N ALA A 75 -8.75 -4.87 -16.68
CA ALA A 75 -10.05 -4.32 -16.33
C ALA A 75 -10.07 -3.81 -14.90
N GLY A 76 -10.82 -2.75 -14.67
CA GLY A 76 -11.12 -2.25 -13.35
C GLY A 76 -12.07 -3.22 -12.62
N ILE A 77 -11.71 -3.58 -11.40
CA ILE A 77 -12.49 -4.47 -10.55
C ILE A 77 -13.02 -3.68 -9.36
N GLY A 78 -14.16 -3.04 -9.55
CA GLY A 78 -14.89 -2.36 -8.49
C GLY A 78 -14.15 -1.25 -7.78
N GLY A 79 -14.70 -0.84 -6.66
CA GLY A 79 -14.12 0.12 -5.75
C GLY A 79 -14.79 -0.01 -4.38
N THR A 80 -14.02 0.18 -3.33
CA THR A 80 -14.48 0.13 -1.95
C THR A 80 -14.26 1.49 -1.31
N ARG A 81 -15.29 2.05 -0.69
CA ARG A 81 -15.12 3.28 0.09
C ARG A 81 -14.30 2.98 1.34
N ALA A 82 -13.25 3.76 1.56
CA ALA A 82 -12.38 3.59 2.71
C ALA A 82 -12.97 4.27 3.95
N VAL A 83 -12.74 3.65 5.11
CA VAL A 83 -12.95 4.23 6.43
C VAL A 83 -11.61 4.78 6.90
N CYS A 84 -11.51 6.09 7.07
CA CYS A 84 -10.26 6.77 7.39
C CYS A 84 -10.22 7.12 8.88
N ASP A 85 -9.96 6.12 9.70
CA ASP A 85 -9.88 6.21 11.15
C ASP A 85 -8.49 5.87 11.71
N GLY A 86 -7.50 5.68 10.82
CA GLY A 86 -6.15 5.30 11.18
C GLY A 86 -5.96 3.81 11.49
N GLU A 87 -7.03 3.03 11.48
CA GLU A 87 -6.97 1.58 11.69
C GLU A 87 -6.85 0.82 10.37
N THR A 88 -6.37 -0.42 10.45
CA THR A 88 -6.32 -1.30 9.29
C THR A 88 -7.67 -1.94 9.05
N HIS A 89 -8.16 -1.84 7.82
CA HIS A 89 -9.42 -2.43 7.37
C HIS A 89 -9.19 -3.35 6.17
N GLU A 90 -10.13 -4.24 5.93
CA GLU A 90 -10.16 -5.03 4.70
C GLU A 90 -10.91 -4.31 3.59
N TRP A 91 -10.46 -4.51 2.36
CA TRP A 91 -11.20 -4.12 1.17
C TRP A 91 -11.52 -5.35 0.32
N VAL A 92 -12.68 -5.32 -0.31
CA VAL A 92 -13.13 -6.35 -1.25
C VAL A 92 -13.75 -5.64 -2.44
N ASN A 93 -13.19 -5.86 -3.61
CA ASN A 93 -13.70 -5.34 -4.87
C ASN A 93 -14.22 -6.48 -5.73
N THR A 94 -15.38 -6.29 -6.34
CA THR A 94 -16.03 -7.29 -7.17
C THR A 94 -16.56 -6.67 -8.45
N SER A 95 -16.39 -7.36 -9.57
CA SER A 95 -16.96 -6.97 -10.86
C SER A 95 -17.25 -8.18 -11.71
N VAL A 96 -18.25 -8.05 -12.57
CA VAL A 96 -18.52 -9.04 -13.61
C VAL A 96 -17.79 -8.61 -14.88
N VAL A 97 -16.85 -9.44 -15.34
CA VAL A 97 -16.02 -9.16 -16.53
C VAL A 97 -16.19 -10.32 -17.51
N LYS A 98 -17.09 -10.15 -18.50
CA LYS A 98 -17.48 -11.23 -19.41
C LYS A 98 -16.66 -11.32 -20.67
N ASP A 99 -16.11 -10.19 -21.17
CA ASP A 99 -15.45 -10.18 -22.45
C ASP A 99 -14.24 -9.22 -22.46
N PRO A 100 -13.02 -9.73 -22.53
CA PRO A 100 -12.68 -11.16 -22.42
C PRO A 100 -12.72 -11.63 -20.95
N ALA A 101 -13.25 -12.83 -20.71
CA ALA A 101 -13.32 -13.39 -19.37
C ALA A 101 -11.92 -13.72 -18.82
N TYR A 102 -11.74 -13.49 -17.53
CA TYR A 102 -10.54 -13.94 -16.81
C TYR A 102 -10.61 -15.44 -16.54
N GLN A 103 -9.43 -16.05 -16.45
CA GLN A 103 -9.28 -17.48 -16.20
C GLN A 103 -8.59 -17.71 -14.86
N PRO A 104 -8.87 -18.84 -14.16
CA PRO A 104 -8.03 -19.25 -13.04
C PRO A 104 -6.55 -19.30 -13.44
N GLY A 105 -5.67 -18.94 -12.52
CA GLY A 105 -4.23 -18.94 -12.74
C GLY A 105 -3.57 -17.63 -12.37
N ALA A 106 -2.34 -17.46 -12.80
CA ALA A 106 -1.53 -16.31 -12.46
C ALA A 106 -2.07 -15.02 -13.09
N ALA A 107 -2.08 -13.95 -12.30
CA ALA A 107 -2.48 -12.61 -12.71
C ALA A 107 -1.76 -11.57 -11.86
N ARG A 108 -1.97 -10.29 -12.18
CA ARG A 108 -1.42 -9.17 -11.42
C ARG A 108 -2.54 -8.21 -11.04
N VAL A 109 -2.48 -7.69 -9.83
CA VAL A 109 -3.40 -6.66 -9.35
C VAL A 109 -2.64 -5.36 -9.14
N GLU A 110 -3.19 -4.29 -9.65
CA GLU A 110 -2.78 -2.93 -9.35
C GLU A 110 -3.88 -2.29 -8.51
N ALA A 111 -3.57 -1.97 -7.26
CA ALA A 111 -4.51 -1.35 -6.35
C ALA A 111 -4.06 0.06 -5.99
N THR A 112 -5.02 0.94 -5.77
CA THR A 112 -4.76 2.33 -5.45
C THR A 112 -5.73 2.81 -4.38
N LEU A 113 -5.20 3.48 -3.37
CA LEU A 113 -5.97 4.22 -2.39
C LEU A 113 -6.10 5.66 -2.91
N VAL A 114 -7.29 6.02 -3.37
CA VAL A 114 -7.57 7.27 -4.10
C VAL A 114 -8.42 8.18 -3.27
N GLN A 115 -8.00 9.42 -3.12
CA GLN A 115 -8.80 10.49 -2.53
C GLN A 115 -9.33 11.41 -3.63
N LEU A 116 -10.63 11.67 -3.62
CA LEU A 116 -11.24 12.63 -4.53
C LEU A 116 -11.37 13.98 -3.82
N THR A 117 -10.64 14.96 -4.33
CA THR A 117 -10.73 16.34 -3.85
C THR A 117 -11.41 17.20 -4.87
N ALA A 118 -12.09 18.27 -4.44
CA ALA A 118 -12.65 19.25 -5.36
C ALA A 118 -11.57 20.26 -5.75
N ASP A 119 -11.44 20.52 -7.04
CA ASP A 119 -10.61 21.62 -7.53
C ASP A 119 -11.31 22.98 -7.34
N GLU A 120 -10.68 24.06 -7.80
CA GLU A 120 -11.22 25.43 -7.72
C GLU A 120 -12.58 25.57 -8.41
N MET A 121 -12.87 24.73 -9.38
CA MET A 121 -14.14 24.72 -10.13
C MET A 121 -15.15 23.73 -9.55
N GLY A 122 -14.83 23.05 -8.44
CA GLY A 122 -15.69 22.04 -7.82
C GLY A 122 -15.65 20.67 -8.51
N LEU A 123 -14.73 20.44 -9.47
CA LEU A 123 -14.59 19.16 -10.14
C LEU A 123 -13.74 18.19 -9.30
N PRO A 124 -14.13 16.90 -9.23
CA PRO A 124 -13.35 15.92 -8.50
C PRO A 124 -12.00 15.69 -9.17
N THR A 125 -10.94 15.78 -8.35
CA THR A 125 -9.56 15.52 -8.77
C THR A 125 -9.01 14.37 -7.96
N PRO A 126 -8.50 13.30 -8.60
CA PRO A 126 -7.92 12.17 -7.88
C PRO A 126 -6.55 12.51 -7.30
N GLY A 127 -6.34 12.15 -6.04
CA GLY A 127 -5.03 12.12 -5.38
C GLY A 127 -4.72 10.71 -4.94
N PHE A 128 -3.52 10.23 -5.21
CA PHE A 128 -3.12 8.88 -4.86
C PHE A 128 -2.42 8.88 -3.49
N LEU A 129 -3.05 8.29 -2.49
CA LEU A 129 -2.51 8.18 -1.14
C LEU A 129 -1.57 6.99 -1.00
N ALA A 130 -1.84 5.91 -1.69
CA ALA A 130 -1.01 4.72 -1.73
C ALA A 130 -1.29 3.94 -3.01
N THR A 131 -0.29 3.25 -3.52
CA THR A 131 -0.41 2.33 -4.66
C THR A 131 0.30 1.04 -4.31
N GLU A 132 -0.24 -0.07 -4.78
CA GLU A 132 0.33 -1.40 -4.59
C GLU A 132 0.14 -2.24 -5.83
N GLU A 133 1.17 -2.96 -6.20
CA GLU A 133 1.15 -3.91 -7.31
C GLU A 133 1.56 -5.28 -6.77
N SER A 134 0.79 -6.30 -7.08
CA SER A 134 1.00 -7.64 -6.52
C SER A 134 0.63 -8.72 -7.52
N ASP A 135 1.46 -9.75 -7.57
CA ASP A 135 1.09 -10.99 -8.23
C ASP A 135 0.05 -11.73 -7.41
N VAL A 136 -0.96 -12.27 -8.08
CA VAL A 136 -2.05 -13.02 -7.46
C VAL A 136 -2.31 -14.32 -8.22
N GLU A 137 -2.91 -15.27 -7.52
CA GLU A 137 -3.44 -16.48 -8.11
C GLU A 137 -4.96 -16.40 -8.11
N LEU A 138 -5.57 -16.56 -9.28
CA LEU A 138 -7.03 -16.64 -9.41
C LEU A 138 -7.50 -18.09 -9.31
N TYR A 139 -8.53 -18.31 -8.54
CA TYR A 139 -9.15 -19.60 -8.32
C TYR A 139 -10.56 -19.68 -8.88
#